data_a4c42689b29f41323ba44be94cb181cf
#
_entry.id   a4c42689b29f41323ba44be94cb181cf
#
_cell.length_a   1.000
_cell.length_b   1.000
_cell.length_c   1.000
_cell.angle_alpha   90.00
_cell.angle_beta   90.00
_cell.angle_gamma   90.00
#
_symmetry.space_group_name_H-M   'P 1'
#
loop_
_entity.id
_entity.type
_entity.pdbx_description
1 polymer ?
#
loop_
_entity_poly.entity_id
_entity_poly.type
_entity_poly.pdbx_seq_one_letter_code
_entity_poly.pdbx_strand_id
1 'polypeptide(L)'
;MEHGVSRSEELPDKGLGLLLSMAVQSSGCTRREVGLRSSIHKDALRRILAGNRSPTLGEASGILAACGGSAQALLILSILGENERAAVWSDQPIAHFLESFFAELPAALDRTLGNQLQEVRPRWAKGTAQRVARLLSDHIDELERKDALAAEFRDHPHA
;
A
#
# COMPACT_ATOMS: atom_id res chain seq x y z
N MET A 1 -0.68 -6.02 43.56
CA MET A 1 0.49 -5.41 42.90
C MET A 1 0.97 -6.38 41.84
N GLU A 2 0.63 -6.17 40.60
CA GLU A 2 1.34 -6.82 39.48
C GLU A 2 0.96 -6.07 38.22
N HIS A 3 1.84 -5.41 37.80
CA HIS A 3 2.57 -5.15 36.57
C HIS A 3 1.71 -5.40 35.33
N GLY A 4 1.11 -4.31 34.87
CA GLY A 4 0.70 -4.18 33.48
C GLY A 4 1.93 -4.33 32.59
N VAL A 5 2.10 -5.52 32.04
CA VAL A 5 3.04 -5.75 30.94
C VAL A 5 2.52 -4.95 29.76
N SER A 6 3.20 -3.85 29.51
CA SER A 6 3.16 -3.14 28.25
C SER A 6 3.39 -4.19 27.14
N ARG A 7 2.34 -4.60 26.45
CA ARG A 7 2.45 -5.25 25.16
C ARG A 7 3.01 -4.20 24.23
N SER A 8 4.33 -4.12 24.19
CA SER A 8 5.03 -3.46 23.12
C SER A 8 4.47 -4.02 21.81
N GLU A 9 3.99 -3.13 20.97
CA GLU A 9 3.49 -3.40 19.63
C GLU A 9 4.59 -4.06 18.79
N GLU A 10 4.80 -5.35 18.99
CA GLU A 10 5.53 -6.19 18.04
C GLU A 10 4.62 -6.34 16.83
N LEU A 11 4.84 -5.50 15.82
CA LEU A 11 4.40 -5.78 14.46
C LEU A 11 4.79 -7.23 14.13
N PRO A 12 3.95 -8.01 13.44
CA PRO A 12 4.23 -9.42 13.14
C PRO A 12 5.53 -9.53 12.34
N ASP A 13 6.61 -9.78 13.03
CA ASP A 13 8.00 -9.61 12.65
C ASP A 13 8.40 -10.27 11.32
N LYS A 14 7.94 -11.49 11.09
CA LYS A 14 8.36 -12.25 9.91
C LYS A 14 7.69 -11.79 8.62
N GLY A 15 6.44 -11.38 8.68
CA GLY A 15 5.69 -10.93 7.51
C GLY A 15 6.18 -9.59 6.98
N LEU A 16 6.48 -8.66 7.89
CA LEU A 16 7.00 -7.35 7.51
C LEU A 16 8.43 -7.44 6.94
N GLY A 17 9.30 -8.26 7.55
CA GLY A 17 10.64 -8.51 7.01
C GLY A 17 10.61 -9.09 5.60
N LEU A 18 9.68 -10.01 5.33
CA LEU A 18 9.47 -10.59 4.00
C LEU A 18 9.01 -9.52 2.99
N LEU A 19 8.02 -8.70 3.34
CA LEU A 19 7.55 -7.59 2.51
C LEU A 19 8.69 -6.66 2.14
N LEU A 20 9.50 -6.22 3.13
CA LEU A 20 10.63 -5.33 2.91
C LEU A 20 11.71 -5.97 2.02
N SER A 21 11.99 -7.26 2.22
CA SER A 21 12.94 -8.00 1.38
C SER A 21 12.46 -8.09 -0.07
N MET A 22 11.20 -8.38 -0.29
CA MET A 22 10.61 -8.43 -1.64
C MET A 22 10.60 -7.05 -2.30
N ALA A 23 10.24 -5.99 -1.58
CA ALA A 23 10.28 -4.62 -2.10
C ALA A 23 11.69 -4.21 -2.54
N VAL A 24 12.72 -4.54 -1.76
CA VAL A 24 14.11 -4.29 -2.13
C VAL A 24 14.51 -5.08 -3.38
N GLN A 25 14.11 -6.34 -3.49
CA GLN A 25 14.41 -7.17 -4.67
C GLN A 25 13.73 -6.65 -5.94
N SER A 26 12.46 -6.26 -5.84
CA SER A 26 11.67 -5.77 -6.99
C SER A 26 12.12 -4.39 -7.47
N SER A 27 12.62 -3.55 -6.56
CA SER A 27 13.00 -2.16 -6.89
C SER A 27 14.23 -2.04 -7.79
N GLY A 28 15.01 -3.10 -7.93
CA GLY A 28 16.30 -3.05 -8.60
C GLY A 28 17.38 -2.24 -7.87
N CYS A 29 17.07 -1.67 -6.71
CA CYS A 29 18.02 -0.94 -5.88
C CYS A 29 18.96 -1.89 -5.13
N THR A 30 20.22 -1.52 -5.04
CA THR A 30 21.15 -2.25 -4.17
C THR A 30 20.84 -1.98 -2.69
N ARG A 31 21.16 -2.93 -1.82
CA ARG A 31 21.02 -2.74 -0.37
C ARG A 31 21.78 -1.50 0.14
N ARG A 32 22.89 -1.15 -0.49
CA ARG A 32 23.66 0.05 -0.17
C ARG A 32 22.87 1.32 -0.48
N GLU A 33 22.25 1.39 -1.65
CA GLU A 33 21.40 2.53 -2.04
C GLU A 33 20.19 2.67 -1.13
N VAL A 34 19.52 1.56 -0.82
CA VAL A 34 18.39 1.55 0.12
C VAL A 34 18.84 2.05 1.49
N GLY A 35 19.97 1.55 2.02
CA GLY A 35 20.52 2.00 3.30
C GLY A 35 20.83 3.51 3.32
N LEU A 36 21.42 4.04 2.26
CA LEU A 36 21.71 5.46 2.12
C LEU A 36 20.44 6.31 2.05
N ARG A 37 19.47 5.93 1.23
CA ARG A 37 18.20 6.66 1.06
C ARG A 37 17.32 6.62 2.31
N SER A 38 17.30 5.47 3.00
CA SER A 38 16.50 5.29 4.23
C SER A 38 17.24 5.76 5.49
N SER A 39 18.51 6.18 5.39
CA SER A 39 19.38 6.53 6.51
C SER A 39 19.55 5.39 7.54
N ILE A 40 19.47 4.13 7.09
CA ILE A 40 19.61 2.95 7.93
C ILE A 40 21.01 2.36 7.73
N HIS A 41 21.72 2.11 8.85
CA HIS A 41 23.02 1.48 8.81
C HIS A 41 22.94 0.08 8.17
N LYS A 42 23.95 -0.28 7.37
CA LYS A 42 23.96 -1.51 6.57
C LYS A 42 23.70 -2.79 7.38
N ASP A 43 24.23 -2.86 8.61
CA ASP A 43 24.05 -4.05 9.46
C ASP A 43 22.64 -4.13 10.05
N ALA A 44 22.03 -2.98 10.38
CA ALA A 44 20.63 -2.91 10.79
C ALA A 44 19.73 -3.33 9.63
N LEU A 45 19.92 -2.77 8.44
CA LEU A 45 19.18 -3.13 7.23
C LEU A 45 19.29 -4.63 6.92
N ARG A 46 20.51 -5.19 6.97
CA ARG A 46 20.72 -6.62 6.75
C ARG A 46 19.92 -7.48 7.74
N ARG A 47 19.90 -7.13 9.03
CA ARG A 47 19.18 -7.87 10.07
C ARG A 47 17.67 -7.74 9.91
N ILE A 48 17.17 -6.57 9.50
CA ILE A 48 15.74 -6.33 9.20
C ILE A 48 15.31 -7.20 8.03
N LEU A 49 16.02 -7.15 6.90
CA LEU A 49 15.69 -7.91 5.70
C LEU A 49 15.82 -9.43 5.89
N ALA A 50 16.66 -9.87 6.82
CA ALA A 50 16.79 -11.28 7.19
C ALA A 50 15.72 -11.74 8.21
N GLY A 51 14.86 -10.84 8.71
CA GLY A 51 13.88 -11.13 9.77
C GLY A 51 14.50 -11.36 11.16
N ASN A 52 15.77 -11.00 11.34
CA ASN A 52 16.51 -11.15 12.61
C ASN A 52 16.35 -9.93 13.54
N ARG A 53 15.70 -8.90 13.08
CA ARG A 53 15.38 -7.68 13.83
C ARG A 53 14.09 -7.09 13.28
N SER A 54 13.16 -6.72 14.18
CA SER A 54 11.97 -5.96 13.84
C SER A 54 12.34 -4.52 13.48
N PRO A 55 11.89 -4.00 12.35
CA PRO A 55 12.03 -2.58 12.05
C PRO A 55 11.06 -1.75 12.89
N THR A 56 11.43 -0.52 13.19
CA THR A 56 10.45 0.49 13.60
C THR A 56 9.57 0.88 12.41
N LEU A 57 8.42 1.52 12.68
CA LEU A 57 7.56 2.03 11.62
C LEU A 57 8.30 3.00 10.68
N GLY A 58 9.14 3.87 11.25
CA GLY A 58 9.95 4.80 10.48
C GLY A 58 10.99 4.11 9.60
N GLU A 59 11.65 3.07 10.10
CA GLU A 59 12.59 2.27 9.31
C GLU A 59 11.89 1.52 8.17
N ALA A 60 10.75 0.89 8.45
CA ALA A 60 9.97 0.19 7.44
C ALA A 60 9.47 1.15 6.35
N SER A 61 8.93 2.30 6.73
CA SER A 61 8.51 3.36 5.81
C SER A 61 9.68 3.87 4.98
N GLY A 62 10.83 4.13 5.60
CA GLY A 62 12.04 4.59 4.91
C GLY A 62 12.57 3.59 3.89
N ILE A 63 12.56 2.29 4.21
CA ILE A 63 12.96 1.23 3.28
C ILE A 63 12.02 1.18 2.07
N LEU A 64 10.70 1.16 2.28
CA LEU A 64 9.71 1.11 1.21
C LEU A 64 9.79 2.35 0.32
N ALA A 65 9.91 3.54 0.91
CA ALA A 65 10.09 4.78 0.16
C ALA A 65 11.40 4.80 -0.65
N ALA A 66 12.50 4.28 -0.09
CA ALA A 66 13.77 4.17 -0.78
C ALA A 66 13.71 3.25 -2.01
N CYS A 67 12.81 2.27 -1.99
CA CYS A 67 12.52 1.38 -3.10
C CYS A 67 11.57 2.01 -4.16
N GLY A 68 11.07 3.22 -3.93
CA GLY A 68 10.09 3.87 -4.82
C GLY A 68 8.67 3.31 -4.70
N GLY A 69 8.40 2.54 -3.65
CA GLY A 69 7.09 1.93 -3.41
C GLY A 69 6.11 2.86 -2.69
N SER A 70 4.85 2.50 -2.72
CA SER A 70 3.74 3.14 -2.01
C SER A 70 3.78 2.75 -0.52
N ALA A 71 4.71 3.35 0.22
CA ALA A 71 5.09 2.93 1.56
C ALA A 71 3.89 2.89 2.53
N GLN A 72 3.03 3.89 2.49
CA GLN A 72 1.90 4.00 3.41
C GLN A 72 0.85 2.91 3.14
N ALA A 73 0.49 2.69 1.88
CA ALA A 73 -0.47 1.65 1.51
C ALA A 73 0.03 0.24 1.90
N LEU A 74 1.29 -0.05 1.61
CA LEU A 74 1.88 -1.35 1.93
C LEU A 74 2.00 -1.58 3.44
N LEU A 75 2.32 -0.54 4.21
CA LEU A 75 2.35 -0.61 5.67
C LEU A 75 0.97 -0.84 6.27
N ILE A 76 -0.07 -0.17 5.75
CA ILE A 76 -1.46 -0.41 6.18
C ILE A 76 -1.83 -1.87 5.94
N LEU A 77 -1.55 -2.42 4.76
CA LEU A 77 -1.80 -3.83 4.47
C LEU A 77 -1.05 -4.76 5.42
N SER A 78 0.22 -4.44 5.73
CA SER A 78 1.01 -5.21 6.68
C SER A 78 0.43 -5.18 8.10
N ILE A 79 0.00 -4.02 8.59
CA ILE A 79 -0.65 -3.86 9.90
C ILE A 79 -1.95 -4.66 9.97
N LEU A 80 -2.68 -4.77 8.86
CA LEU A 80 -3.90 -5.57 8.75
C LEU A 80 -3.63 -7.09 8.62
N GLY A 81 -2.36 -7.51 8.62
CA GLY A 81 -1.97 -8.91 8.47
C GLY A 81 -1.91 -9.40 7.02
N GLU A 82 -2.08 -8.51 6.03
CA GLU A 82 -2.13 -8.81 4.60
C GLU A 82 -0.74 -8.74 3.94
N ASN A 83 0.30 -9.29 4.60
CA ASN A 83 1.68 -9.18 4.13
C ASN A 83 1.92 -9.80 2.75
N GLU A 84 1.31 -10.95 2.46
CA GLU A 84 1.44 -11.61 1.16
C GLU A 84 0.83 -10.74 0.04
N ARG A 85 -0.33 -10.14 0.31
CA ARG A 85 -0.99 -9.23 -0.62
C ARG A 85 -0.17 -7.96 -0.81
N ALA A 86 0.36 -7.38 0.27
CA ALA A 86 1.25 -6.23 0.20
C ALA A 86 2.48 -6.51 -0.65
N ALA A 87 3.07 -7.69 -0.52
CA ALA A 87 4.21 -8.11 -1.31
C ALA A 87 3.87 -8.25 -2.81
N VAL A 88 2.74 -8.88 -3.14
CA VAL A 88 2.27 -9.02 -4.53
C VAL A 88 1.92 -7.68 -5.18
N TRP A 89 1.39 -6.74 -4.41
CA TRP A 89 0.95 -5.43 -4.92
C TRP A 89 2.05 -4.37 -4.91
N SER A 90 3.22 -4.66 -4.33
CA SER A 90 4.29 -3.66 -4.12
C SER A 90 4.79 -3.01 -5.40
N ASP A 91 4.76 -3.70 -6.53
CA ASP A 91 5.17 -3.24 -7.85
C ASP A 91 3.98 -3.01 -8.81
N GLN A 92 2.74 -3.08 -8.30
CA GLN A 92 1.53 -2.92 -9.10
C GLN A 92 0.90 -1.53 -8.93
N PRO A 93 0.21 -1.02 -9.96
CA PRO A 93 -0.49 0.27 -9.90
C PRO A 93 -1.50 0.38 -8.76
N ILE A 94 -2.05 -0.74 -8.29
CA ILE A 94 -3.01 -0.77 -7.18
C ILE A 94 -2.43 -0.22 -5.88
N ALA A 95 -1.14 -0.42 -5.61
CA ALA A 95 -0.50 0.13 -4.43
C ALA A 95 -0.46 1.67 -4.46
N HIS A 96 -0.12 2.27 -5.60
CA HIS A 96 -0.15 3.72 -5.79
C HIS A 96 -1.58 4.28 -5.75
N PHE A 97 -2.54 3.56 -6.32
CA PHE A 97 -3.95 3.93 -6.22
C PHE A 97 -4.39 3.98 -4.75
N LEU A 98 -4.10 2.95 -3.96
CA LEU A 98 -4.48 2.89 -2.55
C LEU A 98 -3.83 4.01 -1.73
N GLU A 99 -2.57 4.34 -1.99
CA GLU A 99 -1.88 5.43 -1.32
C GLU A 99 -2.58 6.77 -1.57
N SER A 100 -2.87 7.08 -2.83
CA SER A 100 -3.61 8.27 -3.22
C SER A 100 -5.03 8.26 -2.67
N PHE A 101 -5.70 7.11 -2.72
CA PHE A 101 -7.06 6.95 -2.20
C PHE A 101 -7.13 7.22 -0.69
N PHE A 102 -6.20 6.68 0.09
CA PHE A 102 -6.14 6.94 1.53
C PHE A 102 -5.81 8.40 1.86
N ALA A 103 -5.00 9.05 1.04
CA ALA A 103 -4.69 10.47 1.21
C ALA A 103 -5.90 11.37 0.95
N GLU A 104 -6.70 11.06 -0.09
CA GLU A 104 -7.85 11.86 -0.50
C GLU A 104 -9.14 11.54 0.28
N LEU A 105 -9.28 10.32 0.78
CA LEU A 105 -10.52 9.84 1.41
C LEU A 105 -11.00 10.71 2.57
N PRO A 106 -10.16 11.17 3.53
CA PRO A 106 -10.62 11.99 4.65
C PRO A 106 -11.27 13.28 4.19
N ALA A 107 -10.63 14.01 3.28
CA ALA A 107 -11.15 15.26 2.75
C ALA A 107 -12.44 15.06 1.93
N ALA A 108 -12.54 13.95 1.20
CA ALA A 108 -13.75 13.59 0.47
C ALA A 108 -14.92 13.27 1.40
N LEU A 109 -14.66 12.55 2.49
CA LEU A 109 -15.67 12.25 3.52
C LEU A 109 -16.14 13.52 4.21
N ASP A 110 -15.24 14.42 4.61
CA ASP A 110 -15.59 15.69 5.24
C ASP A 110 -16.49 16.52 4.34
N ARG A 111 -16.13 16.66 3.08
CA ARG A 111 -16.90 17.47 2.10
C ARG A 111 -18.28 16.88 1.82
N THR A 112 -18.37 15.55 1.75
CA THR A 112 -19.61 14.90 1.31
C THR A 112 -20.56 14.63 2.46
N LEU A 113 -20.06 14.23 3.62
CA LEU A 113 -20.88 13.82 4.76
C LEU A 113 -21.09 14.96 5.77
N GLY A 114 -20.10 15.83 5.96
CA GLY A 114 -20.21 16.92 6.94
C GLY A 114 -20.65 16.37 8.30
N ASN A 115 -21.78 16.87 8.80
CA ASN A 115 -22.34 16.44 10.10
C ASN A 115 -22.75 14.95 10.15
N GLN A 116 -22.96 14.31 8.98
CA GLN A 116 -23.32 12.88 8.92
C GLN A 116 -22.13 11.95 9.20
N LEU A 117 -20.90 12.46 9.32
CA LEU A 117 -19.74 11.65 9.71
C LEU A 117 -19.95 10.90 11.00
N GLN A 118 -20.67 11.49 11.97
CA GLN A 118 -20.98 10.87 13.27
C GLN A 118 -21.95 9.70 13.16
N GLU A 119 -22.69 9.60 12.05
CA GLU A 119 -23.63 8.51 11.79
C GLU A 119 -22.97 7.29 11.15
N VAL A 120 -21.72 7.40 10.67
CA VAL A 120 -20.99 6.30 10.03
C VAL A 120 -20.79 5.15 11.01
N ARG A 121 -21.17 3.95 10.58
CA ARG A 121 -21.12 2.73 11.41
C ARG A 121 -20.10 1.74 10.85
N PRO A 122 -19.27 1.11 11.71
CA PRO A 122 -18.24 0.14 11.26
C PRO A 122 -18.80 -1.01 10.43
N ARG A 123 -20.02 -1.46 10.72
CA ARG A 123 -20.72 -2.54 9.97
C ARG A 123 -20.93 -2.24 8.48
N TRP A 124 -20.84 -0.98 8.08
CA TRP A 124 -21.02 -0.57 6.67
C TRP A 124 -19.72 -0.71 5.86
N ALA A 125 -18.56 -0.84 6.52
CA ALA A 125 -17.26 -0.84 5.86
C ALA A 125 -17.16 -1.92 4.77
N LYS A 126 -17.59 -3.15 5.06
CA LYS A 126 -17.56 -4.25 4.08
C LYS A 126 -18.38 -3.93 2.81
N GLY A 127 -19.61 -3.45 2.99
CA GLY A 127 -20.47 -3.11 1.85
C GLY A 127 -19.95 -1.92 1.05
N THR A 128 -19.35 -0.95 1.74
CA THR A 128 -18.73 0.22 1.09
C THR A 128 -17.50 -0.19 0.29
N ALA A 129 -16.62 -1.03 0.85
CA ALA A 129 -15.47 -1.56 0.14
C ALA A 129 -15.86 -2.33 -1.14
N GLN A 130 -16.92 -3.16 -1.06
CA GLN A 130 -17.45 -3.87 -2.23
C GLN A 130 -18.00 -2.93 -3.31
N ARG A 131 -18.61 -1.81 -2.91
CA ARG A 131 -19.09 -0.80 -3.87
C ARG A 131 -17.93 -0.07 -4.54
N VAL A 132 -16.91 0.29 -3.79
CA VAL A 132 -15.69 0.90 -4.35
C VAL A 132 -15.05 -0.04 -5.37
N ALA A 133 -14.90 -1.31 -5.04
CA ALA A 133 -14.33 -2.31 -5.96
C ALA A 133 -15.16 -2.43 -7.26
N ARG A 134 -16.50 -2.44 -7.17
CA ARG A 134 -17.37 -2.44 -8.36
C ARG A 134 -17.22 -1.18 -9.20
N LEU A 135 -17.22 -0.01 -8.56
CA LEU A 135 -17.04 1.25 -9.28
C LEU A 135 -15.72 1.29 -10.06
N LEU A 136 -14.64 0.74 -9.49
CA LEU A 136 -13.36 0.63 -10.17
C LEU A 136 -13.43 -0.34 -11.36
N SER A 137 -14.08 -1.49 -11.19
CA SER A 137 -14.28 -2.46 -12.28
C SER A 137 -15.06 -1.84 -13.43
N ASP A 138 -16.20 -1.22 -13.14
CA ASP A 138 -17.05 -0.58 -14.15
C ASP A 138 -16.30 0.53 -14.91
N HIS A 139 -15.45 1.29 -14.20
CA HIS A 139 -14.63 2.33 -14.80
C HIS A 139 -13.54 1.79 -15.73
N ILE A 140 -12.89 0.69 -15.34
CA ILE A 140 -11.89 0.00 -16.16
C ILE A 140 -12.53 -0.52 -17.44
N ASP A 141 -13.68 -1.21 -17.34
CA ASP A 141 -14.43 -1.74 -18.47
C ASP A 141 -14.87 -0.62 -19.45
N GLU A 142 -15.23 0.55 -18.93
CA GLU A 142 -15.58 1.71 -19.75
C GLU A 142 -14.38 2.27 -20.51
N LEU A 143 -13.20 2.37 -19.85
CA LEU A 143 -11.97 2.84 -20.49
C LEU A 143 -11.52 1.87 -21.60
N GLU A 144 -11.50 0.58 -21.34
CA GLU A 144 -11.14 -0.44 -22.33
C GLU A 144 -12.06 -0.38 -23.56
N ARG A 145 -13.37 -0.17 -23.35
CA ARG A 145 -14.34 -0.03 -24.44
C ARG A 145 -14.09 1.23 -25.27
N LYS A 146 -13.74 2.35 -24.63
CA LYS A 146 -13.38 3.59 -25.34
C LYS A 146 -12.09 3.44 -26.15
N ASP A 147 -11.08 2.76 -25.58
CA ASP A 147 -9.82 2.51 -26.26
C ASP A 147 -9.99 1.57 -27.47
N ALA A 148 -10.81 0.53 -27.35
CA ALA A 148 -11.15 -0.35 -28.46
C ALA A 148 -11.83 0.42 -29.60
N LEU A 149 -12.83 1.25 -29.31
CA LEU A 149 -13.48 2.09 -30.31
C LEU A 149 -12.51 3.07 -30.97
N ALA A 150 -11.62 3.70 -30.20
CA ALA A 150 -10.62 4.62 -30.74
C ALA A 150 -9.58 3.92 -31.64
N ALA A 151 -9.28 2.64 -31.38
CA ALA A 151 -8.42 1.82 -32.24
C ALA A 151 -9.12 1.50 -33.59
N GLU A 152 -10.39 1.10 -33.55
CA GLU A 152 -11.16 0.84 -34.77
C GLU A 152 -11.26 2.07 -35.69
N PHE A 153 -11.41 3.28 -35.13
CA PHE A 153 -11.41 4.53 -35.92
C PHE A 153 -10.06 4.88 -36.53
N ARG A 154 -8.95 4.42 -35.93
CA ARG A 154 -7.60 4.63 -36.48
C ARG A 154 -7.25 3.68 -37.62
N ASP A 155 -7.79 2.47 -37.59
CA ASP A 155 -7.53 1.46 -38.62
C ASP A 155 -8.43 1.61 -39.87
N HIS A 156 -9.41 2.53 -39.85
CA HIS A 156 -10.26 2.87 -41.00
C HIS A 156 -10.09 4.34 -41.37
N PRO A 157 -8.93 4.80 -41.90
CA PRO A 157 -8.83 6.13 -42.49
C PRO A 157 -9.47 6.09 -43.89
N HIS A 158 -10.67 6.60 -43.96
CA HIS A 158 -11.38 7.03 -45.17
C HIS A 158 -11.48 6.00 -46.34
N ALA A 159 -12.59 5.32 -46.45
CA ALA A 159 -13.14 5.01 -47.73
C ALA A 159 -13.86 6.24 -48.29
#